data_5cdff4480f695f21d14ff039fd2a4a9b
#
_entry.id   5cdff4480f695f21d14ff039fd2a4a9b
#
_cell.length_a   1.000
_cell.length_b   1.000
_cell.length_c   1.000
_cell.angle_alpha   90.00
_cell.angle_beta   90.00
_cell.angle_gamma   90.00
#
_symmetry.space_group_name_H-M   'P 1'
#
loop_
_entity.id
_entity.type
_entity.pdbx_description
1 polymer ?
#
loop_
_entity_poly.entity_id
_entity_poly.type
_entity_poly.pdbx_seq_one_letter_code
_entity_poly.pdbx_strand_id
1 'polypeptide(L)'
;MPVDFASLPTQEPVPDNPPLRLRWTIVFFLIGIIGVFAVLFLWPKGEPTQTPWFWTCVTVYPFGVAAFVVLRRYSIYEGRRLDAIAWNDARDKYVNDVFDQASRPLGILAAICRFARETQDDDFGKLLDGSVKLEPRTALKPDTAPVNARWFETPDRDKDGMRFTNDDERRRYVLAWAFSEVTDAVAEVVRSLAPDLRLKVQLMLPGIADTDEALAIWNRQWACSDLFPAQVRLMPDPSDLMYTDGWLDRFNRRLDEEARLLVCVKLNTVHQALPPDGSAEVVVALLVAPEAVCQTCKLAPIAMFHRPNGTGDCDMDEALARSLRWGRGDSVEIKRIWQGGLDGAGANAVTKAVVKAGIGAKVADIDYMVGHAGAVAPWFAVACAANSAVQDGAPQLVATAGNTGACFSVVRNTG
;
A
#
# COMPACT_ATOMS: atom_id res chain seq x y z
N MET A 1 -1.16 7.21 10.01
CA MET A 1 -1.05 5.72 9.94
C MET A 1 -2.23 5.08 10.62
N PRO A 2 -2.86 4.05 10.03
CA PRO A 2 -4.03 3.38 10.62
C PRO A 2 -3.66 2.47 11.78
N VAL A 3 -2.40 2.06 11.88
CA VAL A 3 -1.89 1.14 12.89
C VAL A 3 -0.68 1.76 13.57
N ASP A 4 -0.82 2.02 14.86
CA ASP A 4 0.32 2.32 15.72
C ASP A 4 1.01 1.01 16.12
N PHE A 5 2.14 0.72 15.48
CA PHE A 5 2.90 -0.50 15.74
C PHE A 5 3.43 -0.57 17.17
N ALA A 6 3.63 0.56 17.84
CA ALA A 6 4.10 0.59 19.23
C ALA A 6 2.99 0.20 20.23
N SER A 7 1.73 0.37 19.83
CA SER A 7 0.57 0.00 20.66
C SER A 7 0.14 -1.47 20.51
N LEU A 8 0.75 -2.22 19.59
CA LEU A 8 0.45 -3.65 19.43
C LEU A 8 0.97 -4.46 20.62
N PRO A 9 0.20 -5.45 21.11
CA PRO A 9 0.62 -6.30 22.21
C PRO A 9 1.96 -6.99 21.93
N THR A 10 2.84 -7.03 22.92
CA THR A 10 4.13 -7.72 22.81
C THR A 10 3.96 -9.22 23.02
N GLN A 11 4.87 -10.01 22.47
CA GLN A 11 4.91 -11.44 22.72
C GLN A 11 5.39 -11.72 24.15
N GLU A 12 4.77 -12.69 24.81
CA GLU A 12 5.26 -13.20 26.09
C GLU A 12 6.29 -14.31 25.86
N PRO A 13 7.40 -14.29 26.63
CA PRO A 13 8.40 -15.35 26.54
C PRO A 13 7.83 -16.68 27.04
N VAL A 14 7.82 -17.69 26.19
CA VAL A 14 7.41 -19.05 26.57
C VAL A 14 8.51 -19.67 27.41
N PRO A 15 8.20 -20.21 28.63
CA PRO A 15 9.19 -20.88 29.46
C PRO A 15 9.74 -22.16 28.80
N ASP A 16 11.01 -22.14 28.34
CA ASP A 16 11.63 -23.25 27.61
C ASP A 16 12.26 -24.32 28.53
N ASN A 17 12.48 -24.00 29.83
CA ASN A 17 13.18 -24.88 30.75
C ASN A 17 12.21 -25.62 31.65
N PRO A 18 11.82 -26.86 31.31
CA PRO A 18 11.01 -27.69 32.20
C PRO A 18 11.76 -28.00 33.49
N PRO A 19 11.06 -28.22 34.63
CA PRO A 19 11.67 -28.67 35.87
C PRO A 19 12.50 -29.93 35.64
N LEU A 20 13.80 -29.89 36.04
CA LEU A 20 14.71 -31.02 35.85
C LEU A 20 14.17 -32.29 36.49
N ARG A 21 13.84 -33.30 35.69
CA ARG A 21 13.23 -34.56 36.14
C ARG A 21 14.02 -35.20 37.29
N LEU A 22 15.35 -35.29 37.12
CA LEU A 22 16.22 -35.91 38.14
C LEU A 22 16.12 -35.20 39.50
N ARG A 23 16.17 -33.85 39.52
CA ARG A 23 16.06 -33.09 40.81
C ARG A 23 14.73 -33.33 41.48
N TRP A 24 13.65 -33.34 40.76
CA TRP A 24 12.30 -33.50 41.30
C TRP A 24 12.02 -34.98 41.70
N THR A 25 12.63 -35.94 41.03
CA THR A 25 12.63 -37.34 41.45
C THR A 25 13.35 -37.50 42.82
N ILE A 26 14.51 -36.86 42.98
CA ILE A 26 15.23 -36.85 44.27
C ILE A 26 14.36 -36.22 45.37
N VAL A 27 13.73 -35.06 45.10
CA VAL A 27 12.83 -34.40 46.05
C VAL A 27 11.65 -35.28 46.40
N PHE A 28 11.05 -36.01 45.47
CA PHE A 28 9.97 -36.94 45.69
C PHE A 28 10.37 -38.03 46.69
N PHE A 29 11.50 -38.69 46.48
CA PHE A 29 11.98 -39.74 47.42
C PHE A 29 12.39 -39.17 48.74
N LEU A 30 13.02 -37.99 48.76
CA LEU A 30 13.42 -37.33 50.03
C LEU A 30 12.18 -37.03 50.93
N ILE A 31 11.14 -36.43 50.35
CA ILE A 31 9.89 -36.13 51.05
C ILE A 31 9.21 -37.44 51.51
N GLY A 32 9.14 -38.44 50.66
CA GLY A 32 8.58 -39.75 50.97
C GLY A 32 9.30 -40.41 52.15
N ILE A 33 10.63 -40.46 52.15
CA ILE A 33 11.46 -41.05 53.21
C ILE A 33 11.28 -40.27 54.51
N ILE A 34 11.37 -38.93 54.45
CA ILE A 34 11.16 -38.11 55.71
C ILE A 34 9.75 -38.37 56.28
N GLY A 35 8.73 -38.45 55.39
CA GLY A 35 7.36 -38.72 55.82
C GLY A 35 7.21 -40.13 56.46
N VAL A 36 7.86 -41.15 55.90
CA VAL A 36 7.90 -42.49 56.49
C VAL A 36 8.53 -42.44 57.87
N PHE A 37 9.71 -41.80 58.03
CA PHE A 37 10.35 -41.66 59.33
C PHE A 37 9.49 -40.86 60.29
N ALA A 38 8.81 -39.83 59.91
CA ALA A 38 7.92 -39.05 60.73
C ALA A 38 6.74 -39.89 61.23
N VAL A 39 6.13 -40.71 60.41
CA VAL A 39 5.05 -41.62 60.81
C VAL A 39 5.57 -42.64 61.82
N LEU A 40 6.73 -43.29 61.58
CA LEU A 40 7.32 -44.25 62.47
C LEU A 40 7.68 -43.66 63.85
N PHE A 41 8.19 -42.41 63.85
CA PHE A 41 8.57 -41.74 65.12
C PHE A 41 7.36 -41.25 65.91
N LEU A 42 6.29 -40.81 65.25
CA LEU A 42 5.08 -40.31 65.91
C LEU A 42 4.02 -41.37 66.18
N TRP A 43 4.27 -42.62 65.77
CA TRP A 43 3.31 -43.72 66.01
C TRP A 43 3.10 -43.96 67.50
N PRO A 44 1.84 -44.05 67.98
CA PRO A 44 1.57 -44.23 69.44
C PRO A 44 2.13 -45.52 69.93
N LYS A 45 2.83 -45.45 71.05
CA LYS A 45 3.38 -46.63 71.73
C LYS A 45 2.24 -47.49 72.29
N GLY A 46 1.96 -48.63 71.69
CA GLY A 46 0.87 -49.52 72.11
C GLY A 46 -0.15 -49.86 70.98
N GLU A 47 -0.13 -49.12 69.92
CA GLU A 47 -0.98 -49.47 68.77
C GLU A 47 -0.30 -50.51 67.85
N PRO A 48 -1.08 -51.52 67.37
CA PRO A 48 -0.50 -52.57 66.53
C PRO A 48 -0.02 -52.07 65.20
N THR A 49 1.20 -52.44 64.79
CA THR A 49 1.83 -52.04 63.52
C THR A 49 1.44 -52.92 62.31
N GLN A 50 0.67 -54.00 62.55
CA GLN A 50 0.26 -54.93 61.51
C GLN A 50 -1.10 -54.60 60.90
N THR A 51 -1.66 -53.43 61.17
CA THR A 51 -2.97 -53.02 60.72
C THR A 51 -2.88 -52.41 59.27
N PRO A 52 -3.92 -52.56 58.41
CA PRO A 52 -3.95 -51.88 57.14
C PRO A 52 -3.82 -50.36 57.29
N TRP A 53 -4.32 -49.81 58.39
CA TRP A 53 -4.22 -48.40 58.70
C TRP A 53 -2.78 -47.92 58.91
N PHE A 54 -1.97 -48.69 59.66
CA PHE A 54 -0.55 -48.38 59.78
C PHE A 54 0.17 -48.32 58.45
N TRP A 55 -0.05 -49.31 57.58
CA TRP A 55 0.58 -49.35 56.27
C TRP A 55 0.10 -48.21 55.37
N THR A 56 -1.17 -47.81 55.45
CA THR A 56 -1.67 -46.65 54.77
C THR A 56 -0.97 -45.35 55.18
N CYS A 57 -0.80 -45.17 56.53
CA CYS A 57 -0.09 -44.03 57.09
C CYS A 57 1.39 -43.97 56.70
N VAL A 58 2.06 -45.12 56.62
CA VAL A 58 3.50 -45.20 56.31
C VAL A 58 3.78 -45.08 54.83
N THR A 59 2.87 -45.57 53.97
CA THR A 59 3.12 -45.57 52.51
C THR A 59 2.29 -44.52 51.75
N VAL A 60 0.96 -44.54 51.90
CA VAL A 60 0.09 -43.72 51.03
C VAL A 60 0.23 -42.22 51.34
N TYR A 61 0.23 -41.84 52.63
CA TYR A 61 0.29 -40.42 52.98
C TYR A 61 1.63 -39.77 52.61
N PRO A 62 2.82 -40.32 53.02
CA PRO A 62 4.11 -39.70 52.68
C PRO A 62 4.33 -39.58 51.18
N PHE A 63 4.07 -40.65 50.42
CA PHE A 63 4.26 -40.62 48.97
C PHE A 63 3.16 -39.83 48.26
N GLY A 64 1.94 -39.78 48.81
CA GLY A 64 0.87 -38.90 48.32
C GLY A 64 1.23 -37.41 48.44
N VAL A 65 1.79 -37.00 49.61
CA VAL A 65 2.27 -35.63 49.81
C VAL A 65 3.45 -35.33 48.86
N ALA A 66 4.41 -36.28 48.76
CA ALA A 66 5.53 -36.12 47.83
C ALA A 66 5.05 -35.95 46.38
N ALA A 67 4.11 -36.78 45.95
CA ALA A 67 3.50 -36.69 44.61
C ALA A 67 2.79 -35.33 44.41
N PHE A 68 2.01 -34.89 45.42
CA PHE A 68 1.32 -33.61 45.34
C PHE A 68 2.29 -32.43 45.16
N VAL A 69 3.38 -32.39 45.90
CA VAL A 69 4.39 -31.30 45.78
C VAL A 69 5.04 -31.30 44.38
N VAL A 70 5.42 -32.47 43.89
CA VAL A 70 6.03 -32.58 42.56
C VAL A 70 5.04 -32.20 41.46
N LEU A 71 3.83 -32.77 41.50
CA LEU A 71 2.79 -32.48 40.50
C LEU A 71 2.39 -31.01 40.51
N ARG A 72 2.28 -30.38 41.71
CA ARG A 72 2.00 -28.95 41.82
C ARG A 72 3.08 -28.10 41.13
N ARG A 73 4.35 -28.46 41.26
CA ARG A 73 5.45 -27.73 40.61
C ARG A 73 5.38 -27.86 39.10
N TYR A 74 5.11 -29.06 38.58
CA TYR A 74 4.94 -29.28 37.15
C TYR A 74 3.68 -28.57 36.62
N SER A 75 2.57 -28.59 37.36
CA SER A 75 1.35 -27.90 37.02
C SER A 75 1.54 -26.37 36.90
N ILE A 76 2.30 -25.78 37.86
CA ILE A 76 2.62 -24.33 37.78
C ILE A 76 3.48 -24.01 36.55
N TYR A 77 4.44 -24.85 36.20
CA TYR A 77 5.27 -24.66 35.02
C TYR A 77 4.43 -24.77 33.72
N GLU A 78 3.65 -25.85 33.61
CA GLU A 78 2.82 -26.10 32.42
C GLU A 78 1.70 -25.04 32.30
N GLY A 79 1.12 -24.60 33.42
CA GLY A 79 0.17 -23.50 33.40
C GLY A 79 0.76 -22.23 32.82
N ARG A 80 1.92 -21.79 33.31
CA ARG A 80 2.60 -20.60 32.76
C ARG A 80 2.98 -20.74 31.27
N ARG A 81 3.41 -21.95 30.89
CA ARG A 81 3.73 -22.25 29.50
C ARG A 81 2.51 -22.18 28.59
N LEU A 82 1.41 -22.78 28.99
CA LEU A 82 0.15 -22.77 28.26
C LEU A 82 -0.46 -21.35 28.20
N ASP A 83 -0.38 -20.60 29.29
CA ASP A 83 -0.85 -19.20 29.35
C ASP A 83 -0.07 -18.33 28.35
N ALA A 84 1.28 -18.46 28.30
CA ALA A 84 2.10 -17.72 27.36
C ALA A 84 1.84 -18.12 25.89
N ILE A 85 1.63 -19.41 25.63
CA ILE A 85 1.26 -19.87 24.27
C ILE A 85 -0.11 -19.32 23.89
N ALA A 86 -1.12 -19.47 24.74
CA ALA A 86 -2.46 -18.96 24.46
C ALA A 86 -2.49 -17.44 24.26
N TRP A 87 -1.69 -16.69 25.07
CA TRP A 87 -1.53 -15.26 24.88
C TRP A 87 -0.92 -14.93 23.50
N ASN A 88 0.17 -15.60 23.13
CA ASN A 88 0.83 -15.38 21.85
C ASN A 88 -0.09 -15.72 20.67
N ASP A 89 -0.84 -16.81 20.74
CA ASP A 89 -1.82 -17.19 19.70
C ASP A 89 -2.94 -16.13 19.59
N ALA A 90 -3.48 -15.69 20.73
CA ALA A 90 -4.51 -14.64 20.73
C ALA A 90 -3.97 -13.29 20.19
N ARG A 91 -2.74 -12.95 20.61
CA ARG A 91 -2.03 -11.76 20.13
C ARG A 91 -1.79 -11.83 18.62
N ASP A 92 -1.30 -12.95 18.11
CA ASP A 92 -1.02 -13.11 16.67
C ASP A 92 -2.29 -13.05 15.85
N LYS A 93 -3.39 -13.63 16.32
CA LYS A 93 -4.70 -13.48 15.70
C LYS A 93 -5.15 -12.02 15.69
N TYR A 94 -5.05 -11.31 16.82
CA TYR A 94 -5.40 -9.89 16.90
C TYR A 94 -4.56 -9.03 15.93
N VAL A 95 -3.24 -9.24 15.92
CA VAL A 95 -2.33 -8.52 15.03
C VAL A 95 -2.68 -8.79 13.55
N ASN A 96 -2.96 -10.05 13.20
CA ASN A 96 -3.36 -10.40 11.85
C ASN A 96 -4.70 -9.77 11.46
N ASP A 97 -5.70 -9.79 12.33
CA ASP A 97 -7.00 -9.14 12.10
C ASP A 97 -6.84 -7.62 11.86
N VAL A 98 -6.01 -6.96 12.66
CA VAL A 98 -5.69 -5.53 12.50
C VAL A 98 -5.00 -5.28 11.16
N PHE A 99 -4.02 -6.12 10.80
CA PHE A 99 -3.33 -6.00 9.51
C PHE A 99 -4.26 -6.29 8.34
N ASP A 100 -5.11 -7.29 8.43
CA ASP A 100 -6.06 -7.63 7.37
C ASP A 100 -7.05 -6.49 7.11
N GLN A 101 -7.50 -5.83 8.15
CA GLN A 101 -8.34 -4.64 7.99
C GLN A 101 -7.59 -3.45 7.38
N ALA A 102 -6.38 -3.17 7.88
CA ALA A 102 -5.58 -2.04 7.44
C ALA A 102 -4.97 -2.23 6.05
N SER A 103 -4.72 -3.47 5.62
CA SER A 103 -4.11 -3.82 4.33
C SER A 103 -5.11 -3.94 3.17
N ARG A 104 -6.41 -3.69 3.42
CA ARG A 104 -7.41 -3.72 2.33
C ARG A 104 -7.03 -2.73 1.24
N PRO A 105 -6.89 -3.19 -0.01
CA PRO A 105 -6.48 -2.33 -1.12
C PRO A 105 -7.65 -1.54 -1.69
N LEU A 106 -7.31 -0.60 -2.58
CA LEU A 106 -8.24 -0.01 -3.53
C LEU A 106 -8.20 -0.83 -4.83
N GLY A 107 -9.35 -1.26 -5.30
CA GLY A 107 -9.47 -1.81 -6.65
C GLY A 107 -9.37 -0.68 -7.67
N ILE A 108 -8.43 -0.78 -8.61
CA ILE A 108 -8.33 0.11 -9.77
C ILE A 108 -9.23 -0.46 -10.85
N LEU A 109 -10.29 0.25 -11.20
CA LEU A 109 -11.26 -0.16 -12.22
C LEU A 109 -10.85 0.30 -13.61
N ALA A 110 -10.15 1.45 -13.70
CA ALA A 110 -9.53 1.94 -14.93
C ALA A 110 -8.27 2.75 -14.59
N ALA A 111 -7.24 2.60 -15.42
CA ALA A 111 -5.99 3.34 -15.31
C ALA A 111 -5.60 3.86 -16.70
N ILE A 112 -5.53 5.18 -16.82
CA ILE A 112 -5.22 5.87 -18.07
C ILE A 112 -3.99 6.72 -17.82
N CYS A 113 -3.06 6.68 -18.75
CA CYS A 113 -1.93 7.60 -18.78
C CYS A 113 -1.71 8.04 -20.22
N ARG A 114 -1.55 9.35 -20.42
CA ARG A 114 -1.21 9.97 -21.69
C ARG A 114 -0.01 10.87 -21.49
N PHE A 115 1.00 10.71 -22.32
CA PHE A 115 2.19 11.55 -22.37
C PHE A 115 2.51 12.05 -23.80
N ALA A 116 1.71 11.63 -24.78
CA ALA A 116 1.66 12.17 -26.12
C ALA A 116 0.22 12.20 -26.61
N ARG A 117 -0.06 12.98 -27.64
CA ARG A 117 -1.39 13.08 -28.21
C ARG A 117 -1.64 12.04 -29.31
N GLU A 118 -0.61 11.72 -30.08
CA GLU A 118 -0.69 10.71 -31.11
C GLU A 118 -0.52 9.31 -30.49
N THR A 119 -1.40 8.38 -30.90
CA THR A 119 -1.41 7.02 -30.36
C THR A 119 -0.10 6.25 -30.60
N GLN A 120 0.63 6.60 -31.68
CA GLN A 120 1.91 5.98 -32.00
C GLN A 120 3.03 6.36 -30.98
N ASP A 121 2.96 7.59 -30.46
CA ASP A 121 3.94 8.11 -29.50
C ASP A 121 3.54 7.82 -28.05
N ASP A 122 2.26 7.54 -27.81
CA ASP A 122 1.67 7.22 -26.52
C ASP A 122 1.52 5.69 -26.34
N ASP A 123 2.45 4.93 -26.89
CA ASP A 123 2.42 3.46 -26.81
C ASP A 123 3.00 2.98 -25.49
N PHE A 124 2.12 2.45 -24.64
CA PHE A 124 2.50 1.87 -23.34
C PHE A 124 3.48 0.69 -23.50
N GLY A 125 3.39 -0.06 -24.58
CA GLY A 125 4.37 -1.11 -24.93
C GLY A 125 5.78 -0.57 -25.05
N LYS A 126 5.96 0.56 -25.71
CA LYS A 126 7.25 1.24 -25.82
C LYS A 126 7.77 1.74 -24.47
N LEU A 127 6.87 2.16 -23.56
CA LEU A 127 7.24 2.54 -22.21
C LEU A 127 7.74 1.32 -21.41
N LEU A 128 7.06 0.18 -21.53
CA LEU A 128 7.47 -1.08 -20.90
C LEU A 128 8.83 -1.58 -21.38
N ASP A 129 9.10 -1.46 -22.66
CA ASP A 129 10.38 -1.88 -23.26
C ASP A 129 11.52 -0.89 -22.93
N GLY A 130 11.18 0.32 -22.47
CA GLY A 130 12.13 1.40 -22.19
C GLY A 130 12.66 2.05 -23.46
N SER A 131 11.93 1.94 -24.58
CA SER A 131 12.28 2.59 -25.85
C SER A 131 11.83 4.04 -25.95
N VAL A 132 10.91 4.46 -25.08
CA VAL A 132 10.53 5.88 -24.94
C VAL A 132 11.69 6.67 -24.37
N LYS A 133 12.07 7.75 -25.08
CA LYS A 133 13.13 8.67 -24.64
C LYS A 133 12.67 10.09 -24.76
N LEU A 134 13.16 10.91 -23.85
CA LEU A 134 12.98 12.34 -23.96
C LEU A 134 13.95 12.87 -25.02
N GLU A 135 13.44 13.51 -26.05
CA GLU A 135 14.21 14.03 -27.18
C GLU A 135 14.14 15.56 -27.23
N PRO A 136 15.22 16.23 -27.73
CA PRO A 136 15.19 17.67 -27.97
C PRO A 136 14.10 18.02 -28.97
N ARG A 137 13.24 18.96 -28.60
CA ARG A 137 12.20 19.51 -29.49
C ARG A 137 12.41 20.98 -29.77
N THR A 138 12.04 21.39 -30.96
CA THR A 138 12.03 22.82 -31.32
C THR A 138 10.99 23.52 -30.44
N ALA A 139 11.44 24.52 -29.69
CA ALA A 139 10.54 25.29 -28.83
C ALA A 139 9.49 26.05 -29.68
N LEU A 140 8.28 26.20 -29.12
CA LEU A 140 7.24 27.00 -29.77
C LEU A 140 7.48 28.51 -29.63
N LYS A 141 8.28 28.90 -28.66
CA LYS A 141 8.72 30.28 -28.49
C LYS A 141 9.75 30.61 -29.58
N PRO A 142 9.52 31.70 -30.39
CA PRO A 142 10.44 32.10 -31.44
C PRO A 142 11.86 32.39 -30.90
N ASP A 143 12.86 32.19 -31.77
CA ASP A 143 14.27 32.54 -31.52
C ASP A 143 14.89 31.86 -30.26
N THR A 144 14.45 30.66 -29.91
CA THR A 144 14.99 29.91 -28.82
C THR A 144 15.58 28.56 -29.27
N ALA A 145 16.56 28.07 -28.48
CA ALA A 145 17.18 26.78 -28.75
C ALA A 145 16.20 25.62 -28.49
N PRO A 146 16.42 24.44 -29.11
CA PRO A 146 15.70 23.24 -28.80
C PRO A 146 15.83 22.90 -27.29
N VAL A 147 14.79 22.36 -26.70
CA VAL A 147 14.72 21.99 -25.29
C VAL A 147 14.31 20.51 -25.15
N ASN A 148 14.93 19.82 -24.20
CA ASN A 148 14.53 18.45 -23.84
C ASN A 148 13.27 18.50 -22.99
N ALA A 149 12.13 18.59 -23.61
CA ALA A 149 10.85 18.61 -22.90
C ALA A 149 9.76 17.97 -23.78
N ARG A 150 8.76 17.43 -23.13
CA ARG A 150 7.61 16.83 -23.79
C ARG A 150 6.36 17.65 -23.48
N TRP A 151 5.62 17.95 -24.53
CA TRP A 151 4.31 18.61 -24.42
C TRP A 151 3.34 18.04 -25.45
N PHE A 152 2.06 18.20 -25.16
CA PHE A 152 1.00 17.79 -26.08
C PHE A 152 0.97 18.70 -27.30
N GLU A 153 1.04 18.09 -28.44
CA GLU A 153 0.96 18.84 -29.69
C GLU A 153 -0.46 19.37 -29.91
N THR A 154 -0.52 20.58 -30.45
CA THR A 154 -1.78 21.19 -30.88
C THR A 154 -1.76 21.26 -32.38
N PRO A 155 -2.91 21.20 -33.08
CA PRO A 155 -2.96 21.44 -34.51
C PRO A 155 -2.45 22.85 -34.78
N ASP A 156 -1.91 23.06 -35.97
CA ASP A 156 -1.41 24.39 -36.41
C ASP A 156 -2.47 25.49 -36.29
N ARG A 157 -3.74 25.10 -36.40
CA ARG A 157 -4.89 26.01 -36.31
C ARG A 157 -6.01 25.34 -35.51
N ASP A 158 -6.75 26.15 -34.78
CA ASP A 158 -7.96 25.75 -34.12
C ASP A 158 -9.13 25.49 -35.11
N LYS A 159 -10.33 25.16 -34.59
CA LYS A 159 -11.52 24.92 -35.38
C LYS A 159 -11.98 26.16 -36.19
N ASP A 160 -11.60 27.35 -35.76
CA ASP A 160 -11.91 28.63 -36.34
C ASP A 160 -10.78 29.12 -37.30
N GLY A 161 -9.75 28.29 -37.51
CA GLY A 161 -8.64 28.55 -38.39
C GLY A 161 -7.57 29.50 -37.82
N MET A 162 -7.62 29.79 -36.50
CA MET A 162 -6.65 30.64 -35.82
C MET A 162 -5.49 29.80 -35.28
N ARG A 163 -4.28 30.38 -35.28
CA ARG A 163 -3.11 29.75 -34.66
C ARG A 163 -3.14 29.98 -33.17
N PHE A 164 -2.74 28.96 -32.42
CA PHE A 164 -2.47 29.12 -30.98
C PHE A 164 -1.27 30.05 -30.80
N THR A 165 -1.49 31.22 -30.23
CA THR A 165 -0.45 32.24 -30.06
C THR A 165 -0.09 32.46 -28.60
N ASN A 166 -0.90 31.94 -27.69
CA ASN A 166 -0.66 32.07 -26.23
C ASN A 166 -0.93 30.78 -25.50
N ASP A 167 -0.35 30.66 -24.31
CA ASP A 167 -0.45 29.47 -23.47
C ASP A 167 -1.86 29.25 -22.92
N ASP A 168 -2.69 30.28 -22.74
CA ASP A 168 -4.04 30.14 -22.20
C ASP A 168 -4.99 29.48 -23.19
N GLU A 169 -4.95 29.90 -24.49
CA GLU A 169 -5.71 29.26 -25.54
C GLU A 169 -5.30 27.81 -25.74
N ARG A 170 -3.97 27.56 -25.78
CA ARG A 170 -3.44 26.21 -25.88
C ARG A 170 -3.91 25.35 -24.70
N ARG A 171 -3.84 25.87 -23.47
CA ARG A 171 -4.25 25.17 -22.23
C ARG A 171 -5.72 24.77 -22.29
N ARG A 172 -6.60 25.68 -22.67
CA ARG A 172 -8.04 25.36 -22.84
C ARG A 172 -8.26 24.22 -23.81
N TYR A 173 -7.57 24.29 -24.97
CA TYR A 173 -7.67 23.27 -26.00
C TYR A 173 -7.17 21.90 -25.50
N VAL A 174 -5.99 21.87 -24.88
CA VAL A 174 -5.39 20.62 -24.37
C VAL A 174 -6.20 20.06 -23.20
N LEU A 175 -6.71 20.90 -22.31
CA LEU A 175 -7.60 20.45 -21.23
C LEU A 175 -8.90 19.85 -21.78
N ALA A 176 -9.52 20.48 -22.76
CA ALA A 176 -10.74 19.95 -23.36
C ALA A 176 -10.50 18.59 -24.03
N TRP A 177 -9.39 18.44 -24.74
CA TRP A 177 -8.96 17.16 -25.28
C TRP A 177 -8.67 16.13 -24.20
N ALA A 178 -7.87 16.48 -23.19
CA ALA A 178 -7.50 15.57 -22.11
C ALA A 178 -8.72 15.06 -21.34
N PHE A 179 -9.67 15.95 -21.05
CA PHE A 179 -10.90 15.57 -20.34
C PHE A 179 -11.83 14.72 -21.21
N SER A 180 -11.88 14.96 -22.53
CA SER A 180 -12.59 14.07 -23.47
C SER A 180 -11.98 12.67 -23.46
N GLU A 181 -10.65 12.56 -23.62
CA GLU A 181 -9.94 11.28 -23.60
C GLU A 181 -10.21 10.50 -22.30
N VAL A 182 -10.15 11.20 -21.17
CA VAL A 182 -10.43 10.57 -19.87
C VAL A 182 -11.89 10.11 -19.77
N THR A 183 -12.85 10.97 -20.12
CA THR A 183 -14.27 10.63 -20.02
C THR A 183 -14.64 9.48 -20.95
N ASP A 184 -14.12 9.46 -22.16
CA ASP A 184 -14.37 8.41 -23.15
C ASP A 184 -13.78 7.06 -22.66
N ALA A 185 -12.56 7.10 -22.14
CA ALA A 185 -11.88 5.90 -21.65
C ALA A 185 -12.52 5.29 -20.40
N VAL A 186 -13.11 6.11 -19.52
CA VAL A 186 -13.80 5.60 -18.31
C VAL A 186 -15.29 5.34 -18.53
N ALA A 187 -15.87 5.77 -19.63
CA ALA A 187 -17.32 5.79 -19.85
C ALA A 187 -17.96 4.40 -19.68
N GLU A 188 -17.38 3.36 -20.26
CA GLU A 188 -17.90 2.00 -20.16
C GLU A 188 -17.91 1.50 -18.70
N VAL A 189 -16.81 1.71 -17.99
CA VAL A 189 -16.68 1.30 -16.60
C VAL A 189 -17.63 2.11 -15.72
N VAL A 190 -17.74 3.43 -15.91
CA VAL A 190 -18.66 4.28 -15.16
C VAL A 190 -20.13 3.85 -15.39
N ARG A 191 -20.53 3.50 -16.63
CA ARG A 191 -21.89 2.99 -16.89
C ARG A 191 -22.16 1.64 -16.23
N SER A 192 -21.13 0.84 -15.97
CA SER A 192 -21.26 -0.45 -15.29
C SER A 192 -21.35 -0.32 -13.76
N LEU A 193 -21.09 0.86 -13.20
CA LEU A 193 -21.23 1.08 -11.75
C LEU A 193 -22.70 0.95 -11.33
N ALA A 194 -22.91 0.45 -10.10
CA ALA A 194 -24.26 0.35 -9.55
C ALA A 194 -24.90 1.74 -9.40
N PRO A 195 -26.21 1.90 -9.67
CA PRO A 195 -26.88 3.22 -9.68
C PRO A 195 -26.83 3.98 -8.35
N ASP A 196 -26.72 3.25 -7.24
CA ASP A 196 -26.63 3.76 -5.86
C ASP A 196 -25.20 4.06 -5.42
N LEU A 197 -24.19 3.63 -6.22
CA LEU A 197 -22.80 3.92 -5.96
C LEU A 197 -22.48 5.38 -6.28
N ARG A 198 -22.04 6.12 -5.26
CA ARG A 198 -21.66 7.54 -5.45
C ARG A 198 -20.33 7.65 -6.18
N LEU A 199 -20.27 8.43 -7.26
CA LEU A 199 -19.03 8.75 -7.94
C LEU A 199 -18.54 10.14 -7.54
N LYS A 200 -17.30 10.21 -7.04
CA LYS A 200 -16.60 11.46 -6.76
C LYS A 200 -15.46 11.63 -7.74
N VAL A 201 -15.42 12.77 -8.39
CA VAL A 201 -14.32 13.17 -9.28
C VAL A 201 -13.40 14.11 -8.52
N GLN A 202 -12.10 13.85 -8.58
CA GLN A 202 -11.07 14.67 -7.98
C GLN A 202 -10.09 15.11 -9.05
N LEU A 203 -10.03 16.43 -9.29
CA LEU A 203 -9.14 17.03 -10.27
C LEU A 203 -7.89 17.58 -9.58
N MET A 204 -6.73 17.18 -10.05
CA MET A 204 -5.43 17.69 -9.65
C MET A 204 -4.79 18.39 -10.87
N LEU A 205 -4.69 19.70 -10.81
CA LEU A 205 -4.33 20.58 -11.92
C LEU A 205 -3.15 21.49 -11.53
N PRO A 206 -1.95 20.94 -11.24
CA PRO A 206 -0.83 21.73 -10.78
C PRO A 206 -0.41 22.78 -11.79
N GLY A 207 -0.22 24.02 -11.32
CA GLY A 207 0.19 25.15 -12.14
C GLY A 207 -0.90 25.74 -13.03
N ILE A 208 -2.16 25.30 -12.92
CA ILE A 208 -3.30 25.89 -13.64
C ILE A 208 -3.94 26.94 -12.73
N ALA A 209 -3.78 28.24 -13.10
CA ALA A 209 -4.24 29.33 -12.28
C ALA A 209 -5.77 29.49 -12.31
N ASP A 210 -6.40 29.34 -13.49
CA ASP A 210 -7.85 29.42 -13.64
C ASP A 210 -8.50 28.05 -13.46
N THR A 211 -8.74 27.70 -12.20
CA THR A 211 -9.37 26.44 -11.82
C THR A 211 -10.86 26.43 -12.10
N ASP A 212 -11.53 27.58 -12.12
CA ASP A 212 -12.97 27.69 -12.41
C ASP A 212 -13.24 27.43 -13.89
N GLU A 213 -12.38 27.96 -14.77
CA GLU A 213 -12.44 27.65 -16.21
C GLU A 213 -12.18 26.16 -16.45
N ALA A 214 -11.18 25.57 -15.79
CA ALA A 214 -10.88 24.14 -15.91
C ALA A 214 -12.07 23.28 -15.44
N LEU A 215 -12.72 23.62 -14.34
CA LEU A 215 -13.94 22.96 -13.87
C LEU A 215 -15.10 23.11 -14.85
N ALA A 216 -15.26 24.28 -15.49
CA ALA A 216 -16.30 24.49 -16.51
C ALA A 216 -16.05 23.61 -17.75
N ILE A 217 -14.78 23.48 -18.18
CA ILE A 217 -14.40 22.59 -19.28
C ILE A 217 -14.70 21.14 -18.90
N TRP A 218 -14.30 20.68 -17.70
CA TRP A 218 -14.59 19.34 -17.21
C TRP A 218 -16.09 19.06 -17.22
N ASN A 219 -16.88 19.90 -16.60
CA ASN A 219 -18.34 19.71 -16.48
C ASN A 219 -19.01 19.63 -17.87
N ARG A 220 -18.52 20.41 -18.84
CA ARG A 220 -19.01 20.35 -20.21
C ARG A 220 -18.70 19.01 -20.86
N GLN A 221 -17.45 18.52 -20.74
CA GLN A 221 -17.06 17.24 -21.34
C GLN A 221 -17.81 16.07 -20.69
N TRP A 222 -17.94 16.11 -19.35
CA TRP A 222 -18.71 15.10 -18.61
C TRP A 222 -20.18 15.05 -19.04
N ALA A 223 -20.81 16.19 -19.21
CA ALA A 223 -22.19 16.27 -19.68
C ALA A 223 -22.36 15.76 -21.13
N CYS A 224 -21.36 15.93 -22.00
CA CYS A 224 -21.40 15.43 -23.38
C CYS A 224 -21.27 13.91 -23.46
N SER A 225 -20.70 13.25 -22.44
CA SER A 225 -20.48 11.79 -22.43
C SER A 225 -21.68 10.98 -21.96
N ASP A 226 -22.81 11.63 -21.64
CA ASP A 226 -24.07 11.01 -21.15
C ASP A 226 -23.83 10.07 -19.96
N LEU A 227 -23.00 10.53 -19.02
CA LEU A 227 -22.71 9.84 -17.77
C LEU A 227 -23.56 10.42 -16.63
N PHE A 228 -23.83 9.58 -15.61
CA PHE A 228 -24.59 10.07 -14.48
C PHE A 228 -23.84 11.19 -13.71
N PRO A 229 -24.57 12.10 -13.02
CA PRO A 229 -23.96 13.22 -12.32
C PRO A 229 -22.93 12.77 -11.29
N ALA A 230 -21.74 13.38 -11.30
CA ALA A 230 -20.69 13.12 -10.36
C ALA A 230 -20.33 14.37 -9.56
N GLN A 231 -19.95 14.19 -8.28
CA GLN A 231 -19.47 15.28 -7.46
C GLN A 231 -18.01 15.58 -7.79
N VAL A 232 -17.74 16.76 -8.37
CA VAL A 232 -16.39 17.20 -8.74
C VAL A 232 -15.77 18.05 -7.62
N ARG A 233 -14.49 17.81 -7.31
CA ARG A 233 -13.69 18.61 -6.38
C ARG A 233 -12.27 18.75 -6.86
N LEU A 234 -11.64 19.87 -6.56
CA LEU A 234 -10.19 20.03 -6.73
C LEU A 234 -9.46 19.30 -5.59
N MET A 235 -8.37 18.66 -5.95
CA MET A 235 -7.44 18.09 -4.98
C MET A 235 -6.47 19.17 -4.48
N PRO A 236 -6.03 19.10 -3.22
CA PRO A 236 -4.90 19.92 -2.76
C PRO A 236 -3.63 19.64 -3.59
N ASP A 237 -2.86 20.68 -3.85
CA ASP A 237 -1.56 20.60 -4.51
C ASP A 237 -0.46 21.03 -3.54
N PRO A 238 0.62 20.26 -3.34
CA PRO A 238 0.88 18.91 -3.89
C PRO A 238 0.18 17.79 -3.11
N SER A 239 -0.28 16.78 -3.81
CA SER A 239 -0.85 15.55 -3.22
C SER A 239 -0.06 14.33 -3.70
N ASP A 240 0.62 13.68 -2.77
CA ASP A 240 1.34 12.43 -3.00
C ASP A 240 0.47 11.18 -2.75
N LEU A 241 1.05 9.99 -2.86
CA LEU A 241 0.32 8.73 -2.65
C LEU A 241 -0.26 8.61 -1.24
N MET A 242 0.32 9.26 -0.23
CA MET A 242 -0.20 9.25 1.15
C MET A 242 -1.58 9.90 1.27
N TYR A 243 -2.01 10.66 0.26
CA TYR A 243 -3.40 11.16 0.20
C TYR A 243 -4.42 10.01 0.17
N THR A 244 -4.07 8.87 -0.44
CA THR A 244 -4.92 7.68 -0.46
C THR A 244 -4.98 6.96 0.89
N ASP A 245 -3.99 7.13 1.75
CA ASP A 245 -4.00 6.59 3.11
C ASP A 245 -5.22 7.11 3.90
N GLY A 246 -5.51 8.40 3.77
CA GLY A 246 -6.71 8.99 4.34
C GLY A 246 -8.04 8.49 3.73
N TRP A 247 -8.03 7.97 2.49
CA TRP A 247 -9.20 7.31 1.92
C TRP A 247 -9.40 5.94 2.53
N LEU A 248 -8.33 5.13 2.58
CA LEU A 248 -8.35 3.79 3.13
C LEU A 248 -8.80 3.78 4.60
N ASP A 249 -8.39 4.77 5.40
CA ASP A 249 -8.81 4.89 6.79
C ASP A 249 -10.31 5.18 6.94
N ARG A 250 -10.86 5.98 6.05
CA ARG A 250 -12.31 6.29 6.05
C ARG A 250 -13.13 5.09 5.61
N PHE A 251 -12.71 4.40 4.56
CA PHE A 251 -13.39 3.21 4.06
C PHE A 251 -13.36 2.04 5.04
N ASN A 252 -12.30 1.93 5.85
CA ASN A 252 -12.20 0.90 6.87
C ASN A 252 -13.14 1.14 8.07
N ARG A 253 -13.58 2.38 8.28
CA ARG A 253 -14.48 2.72 9.41
C ARG A 253 -15.96 2.59 9.08
N ARG A 254 -16.36 2.79 7.83
CA ARG A 254 -17.72 2.59 7.32
C ARG A 254 -17.67 2.33 5.82
N LEU A 255 -18.55 1.45 5.35
CA LEU A 255 -18.84 1.21 3.93
C LEU A 255 -19.47 2.48 3.31
N ASP A 256 -18.67 3.52 3.08
CA ASP A 256 -19.08 4.55 2.16
C ASP A 256 -19.03 3.92 0.77
N GLU A 257 -20.19 3.57 0.24
CA GLU A 257 -20.38 3.05 -1.11
C GLU A 257 -20.05 4.18 -2.10
N GLU A 258 -18.76 4.39 -2.35
CA GLU A 258 -18.30 5.40 -3.28
C GLU A 258 -17.14 4.89 -4.15
N ALA A 259 -17.17 5.24 -5.43
CA ALA A 259 -16.03 5.17 -6.33
C ALA A 259 -15.43 6.56 -6.49
N ARG A 260 -14.14 6.63 -6.80
CA ARG A 260 -13.42 7.88 -7.02
C ARG A 260 -12.69 7.85 -8.34
N LEU A 261 -12.92 8.87 -9.14
CA LEU A 261 -12.16 9.15 -10.35
C LEU A 261 -11.17 10.27 -10.04
N LEU A 262 -9.90 9.92 -9.96
CA LEU A 262 -8.81 10.88 -9.86
C LEU A 262 -8.34 11.24 -11.27
N VAL A 263 -8.30 12.52 -11.59
CA VAL A 263 -7.80 13.02 -12.88
C VAL A 263 -6.72 14.05 -12.58
N CYS A 264 -5.52 13.77 -13.05
CA CYS A 264 -4.35 14.62 -12.87
C CYS A 264 -3.86 15.11 -14.23
N VAL A 265 -3.74 16.42 -14.41
CA VAL A 265 -3.23 17.01 -15.65
C VAL A 265 -2.15 18.03 -15.33
N LYS A 266 -0.95 17.81 -15.87
CA LYS A 266 0.14 18.78 -15.83
C LYS A 266 0.39 19.31 -17.22
N LEU A 267 0.36 20.64 -17.37
CA LEU A 267 0.69 21.36 -18.59
C LEU A 267 1.83 22.34 -18.32
N ASN A 268 2.65 22.55 -19.34
CA ASN A 268 3.74 23.52 -19.31
C ASN A 268 3.35 24.82 -20.05
N THR A 269 4.02 25.91 -19.74
CA THR A 269 4.06 27.09 -20.63
C THR A 269 5.05 26.80 -21.75
N VAL A 270 4.68 27.01 -22.98
CA VAL A 270 5.50 26.68 -24.16
C VAL A 270 5.58 27.81 -25.19
N HIS A 271 4.64 28.80 -25.16
CA HIS A 271 4.63 29.97 -26.02
C HIS A 271 5.27 31.18 -25.34
N GLN A 272 4.92 31.45 -24.09
CA GLN A 272 5.41 32.62 -23.35
C GLN A 272 6.77 32.36 -22.73
N ALA A 273 7.03 31.15 -22.29
CA ALA A 273 8.30 30.74 -21.69
C ALA A 273 8.73 29.39 -22.27
N LEU A 274 10.04 29.09 -22.15
CA LEU A 274 10.52 27.73 -22.41
C LEU A 274 10.03 26.80 -21.31
N PRO A 275 9.53 25.59 -21.65
CA PRO A 275 9.29 24.58 -20.64
C PRO A 275 10.59 24.24 -19.92
N PRO A 276 10.55 23.88 -18.65
CA PRO A 276 11.74 23.43 -17.93
C PRO A 276 12.40 22.24 -18.62
N ASP A 277 13.72 22.25 -18.71
CA ASP A 277 14.48 21.14 -19.30
C ASP A 277 14.21 19.85 -18.51
N GLY A 278 14.02 18.74 -19.21
CA GLY A 278 13.62 17.48 -18.62
C GLY A 278 12.13 17.36 -18.26
N SER A 279 11.29 18.38 -18.47
CA SER A 279 9.87 18.33 -18.07
C SER A 279 8.97 17.62 -19.08
N ALA A 280 7.86 17.07 -18.57
CA ALA A 280 6.80 16.50 -19.41
C ALA A 280 5.41 17.00 -19.03
N GLU A 281 4.55 17.14 -20.04
CA GLU A 281 3.12 17.23 -19.86
C GLU A 281 2.54 15.82 -19.80
N VAL A 282 1.63 15.58 -18.87
CA VAL A 282 0.99 14.28 -18.69
C VAL A 282 -0.47 14.42 -18.28
N VAL A 283 -1.27 13.46 -18.71
CA VAL A 283 -2.65 13.26 -18.26
C VAL A 283 -2.73 11.87 -17.63
N VAL A 284 -3.23 11.80 -16.42
CA VAL A 284 -3.44 10.54 -15.70
C VAL A 284 -4.86 10.48 -15.19
N ALA A 285 -5.52 9.34 -15.34
CA ALA A 285 -6.79 9.11 -14.68
C ALA A 285 -6.81 7.72 -14.03
N LEU A 286 -7.29 7.66 -12.80
CA LEU A 286 -7.45 6.43 -12.03
C LEU A 286 -8.87 6.37 -11.48
N LEU A 287 -9.65 5.40 -11.93
CA LEU A 287 -10.96 5.11 -11.34
C LEU A 287 -10.76 4.01 -10.31
N VAL A 288 -11.03 4.33 -9.04
CA VAL A 288 -10.78 3.43 -7.92
C VAL A 288 -12.01 3.25 -7.05
N ALA A 289 -12.14 2.08 -6.45
CA ALA A 289 -13.15 1.78 -5.43
C ALA A 289 -12.53 0.90 -4.33
N PRO A 290 -13.05 0.96 -3.09
CA PRO A 290 -12.64 0.04 -2.03
C PRO A 290 -12.85 -1.42 -2.44
N GLU A 291 -11.95 -2.31 -2.02
CA GLU A 291 -12.08 -3.75 -2.30
C GLU A 291 -13.47 -4.30 -1.91
N ALA A 292 -13.98 -3.89 -0.73
CA ALA A 292 -15.30 -4.32 -0.27
C ALA A 292 -16.44 -3.87 -1.21
N VAL A 293 -16.33 -2.67 -1.78
CA VAL A 293 -17.29 -2.15 -2.78
C VAL A 293 -17.19 -2.94 -4.07
N CYS A 294 -15.96 -3.24 -4.52
CA CYS A 294 -15.76 -4.08 -5.70
C CYS A 294 -16.42 -5.45 -5.54
N GLN A 295 -16.27 -6.09 -4.38
CA GLN A 295 -16.88 -7.38 -4.08
C GLN A 295 -18.41 -7.29 -4.00
N THR A 296 -18.97 -6.29 -3.28
CA THR A 296 -20.41 -6.12 -3.10
C THR A 296 -21.12 -5.79 -4.42
N CYS A 297 -20.55 -4.88 -5.20
CA CYS A 297 -21.10 -4.44 -6.47
C CYS A 297 -20.66 -5.31 -7.66
N LYS A 298 -19.90 -6.39 -7.42
CA LYS A 298 -19.35 -7.29 -8.47
C LYS A 298 -18.58 -6.55 -9.56
N LEU A 299 -17.85 -5.51 -9.18
CA LEU A 299 -16.96 -4.79 -10.08
C LEU A 299 -15.69 -5.61 -10.28
N ALA A 300 -15.16 -5.62 -11.50
CA ALA A 300 -13.92 -6.31 -11.84
C ALA A 300 -12.75 -5.31 -11.91
N PRO A 301 -12.00 -5.08 -10.83
CA PRO A 301 -10.83 -4.22 -10.90
C PRO A 301 -9.75 -4.86 -11.77
N ILE A 302 -9.04 -4.03 -12.54
CA ILE A 302 -7.90 -4.46 -13.35
C ILE A 302 -6.66 -4.73 -12.51
N ALA A 303 -6.51 -4.00 -11.39
CA ALA A 303 -5.41 -4.16 -10.45
C ALA A 303 -5.85 -3.72 -9.04
N MET A 304 -5.08 -4.12 -8.04
CA MET A 304 -5.24 -3.74 -6.64
C MET A 304 -4.10 -2.81 -6.22
N PHE A 305 -4.44 -1.61 -5.79
CA PHE A 305 -3.51 -0.63 -5.25
C PHE A 305 -3.47 -0.74 -3.73
N HIS A 306 -2.36 -1.20 -3.20
CA HIS A 306 -2.17 -1.40 -1.78
C HIS A 306 -1.76 -0.11 -1.08
N ARG A 307 -1.94 -0.10 0.25
CA ARG A 307 -1.65 1.05 1.11
C ARG A 307 -0.24 1.58 0.89
N PRO A 308 -0.08 2.86 0.59
CA PRO A 308 1.23 3.49 0.47
C PRO A 308 1.89 3.67 1.84
N ASN A 309 3.21 3.73 1.86
CA ASN A 309 3.99 4.10 3.03
C ASN A 309 5.12 5.06 2.66
N GLY A 310 5.18 6.19 3.36
CA GLY A 310 6.20 7.22 3.15
C GLY A 310 7.30 7.18 4.21
N THR A 311 8.42 7.82 3.90
CA THR A 311 9.58 7.93 4.80
C THR A 311 9.45 9.05 5.85
N GLY A 312 8.29 9.71 5.94
CA GLY A 312 8.07 10.80 6.91
C GLY A 312 8.20 10.37 8.36
N ASP A 313 7.82 9.13 8.68
CA ASP A 313 7.79 8.60 10.05
C ASP A 313 8.83 7.49 10.29
N CYS A 314 9.58 7.06 9.27
CA CYS A 314 10.53 5.95 9.35
C CYS A 314 11.63 6.08 8.28
N ASP A 315 12.67 5.26 8.39
CA ASP A 315 13.72 5.23 7.36
C ASP A 315 13.25 4.56 6.05
N MET A 316 14.08 4.65 5.02
CA MET A 316 13.77 4.15 3.68
C MET A 316 13.54 2.63 3.65
N ASP A 317 14.36 1.88 4.38
CA ASP A 317 14.28 0.43 4.43
C ASP A 317 12.99 -0.02 5.12
N GLU A 318 12.63 0.64 6.20
CA GLU A 318 11.42 0.36 6.95
C GLU A 318 10.16 0.75 6.15
N ALA A 319 10.18 1.90 5.45
CA ALA A 319 9.08 2.32 4.59
C ALA A 319 8.82 1.31 3.48
N LEU A 320 9.89 0.83 2.83
CA LEU A 320 9.80 -0.21 1.81
C LEU A 320 9.27 -1.54 2.39
N ALA A 321 9.83 -1.99 3.51
CA ALA A 321 9.40 -3.24 4.16
C ALA A 321 7.92 -3.20 4.57
N ARG A 322 7.45 -2.07 5.11
CA ARG A 322 6.03 -1.85 5.44
C ARG A 322 5.15 -1.89 4.19
N SER A 323 5.58 -1.24 3.09
CA SER A 323 4.81 -1.25 1.83
C SER A 323 4.70 -2.66 1.23
N LEU A 324 5.76 -3.44 1.26
CA LEU A 324 5.73 -4.86 0.84
C LEU A 324 4.77 -5.67 1.71
N ARG A 325 4.80 -5.46 3.03
CA ARG A 325 3.88 -6.12 3.96
C ARG A 325 2.42 -5.74 3.68
N TRP A 326 2.12 -4.45 3.44
CA TRP A 326 0.79 -4.01 3.01
C TRP A 326 0.37 -4.64 1.69
N GLY A 327 1.33 -4.82 0.77
CA GLY A 327 1.13 -5.47 -0.52
C GLY A 327 0.91 -6.97 -0.45
N ARG A 328 0.98 -7.59 0.74
CA ARG A 328 0.84 -9.06 0.95
C ARG A 328 1.75 -9.88 0.03
N GLY A 329 2.93 -9.36 -0.29
CA GLY A 329 3.85 -9.97 -1.23
C GLY A 329 5.26 -10.10 -0.71
N ASP A 330 5.98 -11.08 -1.26
CA ASP A 330 7.39 -11.22 -1.04
C ASP A 330 8.18 -10.34 -2.02
N SER A 331 9.35 -9.89 -1.59
CA SER A 331 10.26 -9.08 -2.42
C SER A 331 10.64 -9.74 -3.75
N VAL A 332 10.66 -11.06 -3.77
CA VAL A 332 11.02 -11.86 -4.96
C VAL A 332 9.93 -11.83 -6.05
N GLU A 333 8.69 -11.58 -5.70
CA GLU A 333 7.56 -11.54 -6.65
C GLU A 333 7.50 -10.25 -7.47
N ILE A 334 8.12 -9.16 -7.01
CA ILE A 334 8.08 -7.86 -7.70
C ILE A 334 8.75 -7.97 -9.06
N LYS A 335 7.98 -7.71 -10.12
CA LYS A 335 8.44 -7.82 -11.50
C LYS A 335 9.15 -6.55 -12.00
N ARG A 336 8.63 -5.38 -11.61
CA ARG A 336 9.13 -4.09 -12.05
C ARG A 336 8.96 -3.04 -10.94
N ILE A 337 9.82 -2.05 -10.95
CA ILE A 337 9.77 -0.88 -10.05
C ILE A 337 9.52 0.35 -10.91
N TRP A 338 8.37 0.99 -10.69
CA TRP A 338 8.02 2.25 -11.33
C TRP A 338 8.47 3.41 -10.48
N GLN A 339 9.47 4.14 -10.98
CA GLN A 339 10.08 5.26 -10.26
C GLN A 339 9.74 6.58 -10.94
N GLY A 340 9.37 7.62 -10.17
CA GLY A 340 9.10 8.95 -10.71
C GLY A 340 9.03 10.04 -9.65
N GLY A 341 9.37 11.27 -10.04
CA GLY A 341 9.34 12.45 -9.18
C GLY A 341 10.47 12.52 -8.15
N LEU A 342 11.41 11.59 -8.13
CA LEU A 342 12.55 11.57 -7.20
C LEU A 342 13.70 12.40 -7.74
N ASP A 343 14.39 13.11 -6.85
CA ASP A 343 15.68 13.68 -7.18
C ASP A 343 16.79 12.61 -7.23
N GLY A 344 17.98 12.96 -7.70
CA GLY A 344 19.08 12.00 -7.81
C GLY A 344 19.51 11.36 -6.49
N ALA A 345 19.37 12.08 -5.36
CA ALA A 345 19.68 11.54 -4.03
C ALA A 345 18.60 10.53 -3.59
N GLY A 346 17.32 10.87 -3.78
CA GLY A 346 16.18 10.00 -3.51
C GLY A 346 16.20 8.75 -4.36
N ALA A 347 16.45 8.86 -5.66
CA ALA A 347 16.56 7.72 -6.57
C ALA A 347 17.67 6.73 -6.16
N ASN A 348 18.82 7.27 -5.76
CA ASN A 348 19.93 6.45 -5.24
C ASN A 348 19.57 5.77 -3.92
N ALA A 349 18.89 6.48 -3.01
CA ALA A 349 18.45 5.91 -1.73
C ALA A 349 17.43 4.79 -1.93
N VAL A 350 16.44 4.98 -2.82
CA VAL A 350 15.48 3.95 -3.22
C VAL A 350 16.19 2.74 -3.80
N THR A 351 17.15 2.94 -4.72
CA THR A 351 17.91 1.84 -5.32
C THR A 351 18.65 1.01 -4.25
N LYS A 352 19.29 1.68 -3.28
CA LYS A 352 19.98 1.00 -2.18
C LYS A 352 19.01 0.17 -1.32
N ALA A 353 17.85 0.73 -0.95
CA ALA A 353 16.85 0.04 -0.16
C ALA A 353 16.28 -1.18 -0.90
N VAL A 354 16.00 -1.05 -2.20
CA VAL A 354 15.53 -2.12 -3.07
C VAL A 354 16.53 -3.28 -3.15
N VAL A 355 17.81 -2.97 -3.37
CA VAL A 355 18.88 -3.98 -3.40
C VAL A 355 19.03 -4.68 -2.05
N LYS A 356 18.99 -3.91 -0.95
CA LYS A 356 19.06 -4.46 0.42
C LYS A 356 17.87 -5.37 0.75
N ALA A 357 16.68 -5.04 0.22
CA ALA A 357 15.48 -5.87 0.36
C ALA A 357 15.49 -7.13 -0.52
N GLY A 358 16.52 -7.33 -1.37
CA GLY A 358 16.64 -8.47 -2.25
C GLY A 358 15.70 -8.43 -3.46
N ILE A 359 15.18 -7.26 -3.84
CA ILE A 359 14.30 -7.10 -4.99
C ILE A 359 15.15 -7.02 -6.26
N GLY A 360 15.09 -8.09 -7.10
CA GLY A 360 15.81 -8.17 -8.37
C GLY A 360 15.07 -7.60 -9.58
N ALA A 361 14.07 -6.73 -9.36
CA ALA A 361 13.19 -6.22 -10.40
C ALA A 361 13.86 -5.14 -11.27
N LYS A 362 13.41 -5.02 -12.55
CA LYS A 362 13.84 -3.94 -13.45
C LYS A 362 13.25 -2.61 -12.98
N VAL A 363 14.09 -1.59 -12.85
CA VAL A 363 13.65 -0.22 -12.59
C VAL A 363 13.23 0.45 -13.90
N ALA A 364 12.02 0.99 -13.92
CA ALA A 364 11.48 1.84 -14.95
C ALA A 364 11.41 3.29 -14.42
N ASP A 365 12.38 4.08 -14.79
CA ASP A 365 12.47 5.50 -14.42
C ASP A 365 11.65 6.33 -15.40
N ILE A 366 10.47 6.77 -14.95
CA ILE A 366 9.51 7.52 -15.76
C ILE A 366 10.08 8.90 -16.12
N ASP A 367 10.78 9.54 -15.19
CA ASP A 367 11.35 10.87 -15.41
C ASP A 367 12.44 10.84 -16.49
N TYR A 368 13.21 9.76 -16.54
CA TYR A 368 14.21 9.55 -17.59
C TYR A 368 13.58 9.25 -18.95
N MET A 369 12.50 8.47 -18.98
CA MET A 369 11.85 8.03 -20.22
C MET A 369 10.93 9.09 -20.81
N VAL A 370 10.04 9.64 -19.98
CA VAL A 370 8.98 10.56 -20.43
C VAL A 370 9.33 12.00 -20.12
N GLY A 371 9.98 12.23 -18.99
CA GLY A 371 10.27 13.54 -18.42
C GLY A 371 9.54 13.78 -17.10
N HIS A 372 10.00 14.80 -16.37
CA HIS A 372 9.47 15.14 -15.06
C HIS A 372 8.01 15.59 -15.09
N ALA A 373 7.13 14.74 -14.55
CA ALA A 373 5.70 15.03 -14.43
C ALA A 373 5.36 15.86 -13.16
N GLY A 374 6.35 16.25 -12.36
CA GLY A 374 6.16 17.07 -11.15
C GLY A 374 5.20 16.40 -10.16
N ALA A 375 4.25 17.18 -9.61
CA ALA A 375 3.27 16.68 -8.65
C ALA A 375 2.38 15.52 -9.17
N VAL A 376 2.30 15.32 -10.49
CA VAL A 376 1.52 14.23 -11.10
C VAL A 376 2.32 12.93 -11.18
N ALA A 377 3.65 12.96 -11.03
CA ALA A 377 4.52 11.78 -11.15
C ALA A 377 4.10 10.57 -10.29
N PRO A 378 3.67 10.72 -9.01
CA PRO A 378 3.21 9.60 -8.20
C PRO A 378 2.00 8.87 -8.82
N TRP A 379 1.05 9.60 -9.33
CA TRP A 379 -0.16 9.06 -9.94
C TRP A 379 0.11 8.43 -11.30
N PHE A 380 1.05 9.02 -12.04
CA PHE A 380 1.52 8.46 -13.31
C PHE A 380 2.22 7.10 -13.06
N ALA A 381 3.06 7.01 -12.04
CA ALA A 381 3.69 5.74 -11.68
C ALA A 381 2.68 4.66 -11.28
N VAL A 382 1.61 5.02 -10.55
CA VAL A 382 0.52 4.08 -10.20
C VAL A 382 -0.23 3.61 -11.46
N ALA A 383 -0.55 4.52 -12.39
CA ALA A 383 -1.23 4.14 -13.63
C ALA A 383 -0.36 3.21 -14.49
N CYS A 384 0.94 3.49 -14.58
CA CYS A 384 1.90 2.60 -15.26
C CYS A 384 1.99 1.24 -14.57
N ALA A 385 2.06 1.22 -13.24
CA ALA A 385 2.13 -0.01 -12.46
C ALA A 385 0.86 -0.86 -12.63
N ALA A 386 -0.33 -0.23 -12.67
CA ALA A 386 -1.60 -0.93 -12.88
C ALA A 386 -1.65 -1.61 -14.25
N ASN A 387 -1.33 -0.86 -15.32
CA ASN A 387 -1.30 -1.41 -16.67
C ASN A 387 -0.22 -2.51 -16.83
N SER A 388 0.94 -2.32 -16.21
CA SER A 388 2.01 -3.32 -16.18
C SER A 388 1.61 -4.58 -15.41
N ALA A 389 0.93 -4.44 -14.28
CA ALA A 389 0.44 -5.57 -13.50
C ALA A 389 -0.53 -6.45 -14.30
N VAL A 390 -1.38 -5.83 -15.13
CA VAL A 390 -2.28 -6.55 -16.04
C VAL A 390 -1.49 -7.33 -17.10
N GLN A 391 -0.49 -6.68 -17.74
CA GLN A 391 0.28 -7.30 -18.83
C GLN A 391 1.26 -8.36 -18.34
N ASP A 392 1.97 -8.09 -17.24
CA ASP A 392 2.98 -8.99 -16.67
C ASP A 392 2.36 -10.11 -15.82
N GLY A 393 1.10 -9.97 -15.39
CA GLY A 393 0.45 -10.88 -14.44
C GLY A 393 1.14 -10.94 -13.07
N ALA A 394 1.91 -9.93 -12.70
CA ALA A 394 2.79 -9.95 -11.53
C ALA A 394 2.77 -8.62 -10.76
N PRO A 395 3.10 -8.65 -9.45
CA PRO A 395 3.15 -7.45 -8.62
C PRO A 395 4.18 -6.44 -9.12
N GLN A 396 3.83 -5.16 -8.99
CA GLN A 396 4.67 -4.02 -9.34
C GLN A 396 4.93 -3.19 -8.08
N LEU A 397 6.13 -2.65 -7.93
CA LEU A 397 6.46 -1.69 -6.89
C LEU A 397 6.44 -0.29 -7.48
N VAL A 398 5.76 0.62 -6.80
CA VAL A 398 5.78 2.05 -7.08
C VAL A 398 6.68 2.72 -6.06
N ALA A 399 7.64 3.53 -6.51
CA ALA A 399 8.55 4.31 -5.68
C ALA A 399 8.60 5.74 -6.18
N THR A 400 8.05 6.68 -5.44
CA THR A 400 7.88 8.07 -5.91
C THR A 400 8.28 9.07 -4.84
N ALA A 401 8.44 10.32 -5.24
CA ALA A 401 8.54 11.40 -4.28
C ALA A 401 7.25 11.52 -3.47
N GLY A 402 7.40 11.69 -2.18
CA GLY A 402 6.34 12.08 -1.25
C GLY A 402 6.61 13.48 -0.69
N ASN A 403 5.65 14.03 0.05
CA ASN A 403 5.78 15.36 0.68
C ASN A 403 6.95 15.46 1.67
N THR A 404 7.36 14.33 2.25
CA THR A 404 8.43 14.25 3.27
C THR A 404 9.48 13.20 2.92
N GLY A 405 9.84 13.06 1.63
CA GLY A 405 10.83 12.08 1.17
C GLY A 405 10.26 11.12 0.13
N ALA A 406 10.60 9.84 0.18
CA ALA A 406 10.08 8.84 -0.75
C ALA A 406 8.79 8.18 -0.22
N CYS A 407 7.97 7.71 -1.15
CA CYS A 407 6.74 6.95 -0.87
C CYS A 407 6.72 5.68 -1.71
N PHE A 408 6.37 4.57 -1.07
CA PHE A 408 6.27 3.25 -1.70
C PHE A 408 4.84 2.72 -1.67
N SER A 409 4.47 1.99 -2.70
CA SER A 409 3.22 1.21 -2.73
C SER A 409 3.37 0.01 -3.64
N VAL A 410 2.59 -1.03 -3.40
CA VAL A 410 2.52 -2.21 -4.26
C VAL A 410 1.22 -2.19 -5.05
N VAL A 411 1.32 -2.50 -6.35
CA VAL A 411 0.17 -2.70 -7.24
C VAL A 411 0.20 -4.14 -7.72
N ARG A 412 -0.90 -4.87 -7.53
CA ARG A 412 -1.02 -6.28 -7.93
C ARG A 412 -2.14 -6.46 -8.94
N ASN A 413 -2.01 -7.45 -9.80
CA ASN A 413 -3.14 -7.90 -10.62
C ASN A 413 -4.21 -8.57 -9.74
N THR A 414 -5.40 -8.73 -10.26
CA THR A 414 -6.56 -9.35 -9.57
C THR A 414 -6.67 -10.85 -9.81
N GLY A 415 -5.58 -11.50 -10.18
CA GLY A 415 -5.52 -12.89 -10.56
C GLY A 415 -5.91 -13.91 -9.52
#